data_8daa93e8b219c9822922c8c891665dbd
#
_entry.id   8daa93e8b219c9822922c8c891665dbd
#
_cell.length_a   1.000
_cell.length_b   1.000
_cell.length_c   1.000
_cell.angle_alpha   90.00
_cell.angle_beta   90.00
_cell.angle_gamma   90.00
#
_symmetry.space_group_name_H-M   'P 1'
#
loop_
_entity.id
_entity.type
_entity.pdbx_description
1 polymer ?
#
loop_
_entity_poly.entity_id
_entity_poly.type
_entity_poly.pdbx_seq_one_letter_code
_entity_poly.pdbx_strand_id
1 'polypeptide(L)'
;MHFIKIFIFIALSLAVGFLGCTKEEKKAEGPKQERITKNLAPQKSELKGQNFFVELSDLKVLTVVDAASKEIVETPTLRANIKITNKSKDILDIQAVTLEYLDEAGKPIPFKPEEKIDKVYPFWKALQPEGMTEGTLDVTIPKMAVTGKALGKIEINLVYVPSPLKRETLILTEKVE
;
A
#
# COMPACT_ATOMS: atom_id res chain seq x y z
N MET A 1 -2.13 -25.85 -71.28
CA MET A 1 -0.74 -25.35 -70.97
C MET A 1 -0.71 -23.92 -70.41
N HIS A 2 -1.83 -23.23 -70.22
CA HIS A 2 -1.83 -21.84 -69.70
C HIS A 2 -1.99 -21.76 -68.17
N PHE A 3 -2.55 -22.76 -67.54
CA PHE A 3 -2.74 -22.80 -66.10
C PHE A 3 -1.43 -22.95 -65.27
N ILE A 4 -0.48 -23.65 -65.80
CA ILE A 4 0.81 -23.87 -65.08
C ILE A 4 1.66 -22.59 -65.00
N LYS A 5 1.56 -21.71 -66.01
CA LYS A 5 2.29 -20.44 -66.02
C LYS A 5 1.74 -19.43 -65.03
N ILE A 6 0.46 -19.44 -64.75
CA ILE A 6 -0.19 -18.57 -63.76
C ILE A 6 0.20 -18.97 -62.33
N PHE A 7 0.30 -20.28 -62.07
CA PHE A 7 0.70 -20.78 -60.74
C PHE A 7 2.13 -20.45 -60.37
N ILE A 8 3.06 -20.43 -61.37
CA ILE A 8 4.44 -20.08 -61.13
C ILE A 8 4.59 -18.58 -60.81
N PHE A 9 3.79 -17.71 -61.42
CA PHE A 9 3.81 -16.28 -61.11
C PHE A 9 3.23 -15.94 -59.76
N ILE A 10 2.22 -16.66 -59.28
CA ILE A 10 1.65 -16.48 -57.95
C ILE A 10 2.60 -17.00 -56.88
N ALA A 11 3.30 -18.09 -57.12
CA ALA A 11 4.29 -18.64 -56.19
C ALA A 11 5.53 -17.72 -56.04
N LEU A 12 5.90 -17.03 -57.14
CA LEU A 12 7.04 -16.11 -57.08
C LEU A 12 6.71 -14.77 -56.40
N SER A 13 5.45 -14.30 -56.49
CA SER A 13 5.04 -13.08 -55.81
C SER A 13 4.85 -13.28 -54.30
N LEU A 14 4.60 -14.49 -53.83
CA LEU A 14 4.53 -14.81 -52.39
C LEU A 14 5.92 -14.92 -51.72
N ALA A 15 6.99 -15.21 -52.51
CA ALA A 15 8.34 -15.34 -51.97
C ALA A 15 9.04 -13.98 -51.73
N VAL A 16 8.59 -12.90 -52.38
CA VAL A 16 9.17 -11.55 -52.22
C VAL A 16 8.57 -10.79 -51.05
N GLY A 17 7.41 -11.21 -50.54
CA GLY A 17 6.72 -10.57 -49.41
C GLY A 17 7.30 -10.87 -48.02
N PHE A 18 8.23 -11.86 -47.90
CA PHE A 18 8.80 -12.26 -46.61
C PHE A 18 10.18 -11.68 -46.28
N LEU A 19 10.74 -10.85 -47.16
CA LEU A 19 11.99 -10.12 -46.89
C LEU A 19 11.72 -8.69 -46.37
N GLY A 20 10.54 -8.44 -45.80
CA GLY A 20 10.27 -7.28 -44.95
C GLY A 20 11.18 -7.37 -43.72
N CYS A 21 12.19 -6.48 -43.65
CA CYS A 21 12.98 -6.28 -42.46
C CYS A 21 12.08 -6.20 -41.26
N THR A 22 12.00 -7.24 -40.45
CA THR A 22 11.66 -7.10 -39.03
C THR A 22 12.82 -6.33 -38.41
N LYS A 23 12.73 -4.97 -38.44
CA LYS A 23 13.36 -4.19 -37.40
C LYS A 23 12.73 -4.73 -36.12
N GLU A 24 13.44 -5.57 -35.38
CA GLU A 24 13.21 -5.72 -33.98
C GLU A 24 13.31 -4.32 -33.40
N GLU A 25 12.16 -3.64 -33.23
CA GLU A 25 12.07 -2.57 -32.27
C GLU A 25 12.48 -3.21 -30.94
N LYS A 26 13.73 -3.02 -30.56
CA LYS A 26 14.15 -3.20 -29.18
C LYS A 26 13.17 -2.33 -28.39
N LYS A 27 12.09 -2.94 -27.84
CA LYS A 27 11.31 -2.33 -26.78
C LYS A 27 12.36 -1.86 -25.79
N ALA A 28 12.50 -0.55 -25.66
CA ALA A 28 13.31 0.00 -24.59
C ALA A 28 12.80 -0.63 -23.30
N GLU A 29 13.62 -1.53 -22.71
CA GLU A 29 13.32 -2.06 -21.39
C GLU A 29 13.16 -0.82 -20.51
N GLY A 30 11.95 -0.60 -20.01
CA GLY A 30 11.71 0.47 -19.05
C GLY A 30 12.67 0.32 -17.86
N PRO A 31 12.92 1.38 -17.11
CA PRO A 31 13.84 1.35 -15.97
C PRO A 31 13.48 0.15 -15.08
N LYS A 32 14.48 -0.71 -14.84
CA LYS A 32 14.28 -1.87 -13.96
C LYS A 32 13.98 -1.38 -12.56
N GLN A 33 12.84 -1.77 -12.01
CA GLN A 33 12.42 -1.42 -10.67
C GLN A 33 12.66 -2.61 -9.72
N GLU A 34 13.03 -2.29 -8.49
CA GLU A 34 13.21 -3.25 -7.41
C GLU A 34 12.26 -2.91 -6.26
N ARG A 35 11.61 -3.93 -5.71
CA ARG A 35 10.74 -3.77 -4.54
C ARG A 35 11.48 -4.18 -3.28
N ILE A 36 11.60 -3.25 -2.35
CA ILE A 36 12.24 -3.45 -1.05
C ILE A 36 11.14 -3.53 0.01
N THR A 37 11.21 -4.55 0.86
CA THR A 37 10.34 -4.70 2.02
C THR A 37 11.16 -4.56 3.29
N LYS A 38 10.77 -3.63 4.17
CA LYS A 38 11.37 -3.47 5.51
C LYS A 38 10.30 -3.78 6.55
N ASN A 39 10.54 -4.81 7.37
CA ASN A 39 9.71 -5.06 8.53
C ASN A 39 10.00 -4.01 9.60
N LEU A 40 8.96 -3.53 10.27
CA LEU A 40 9.07 -2.64 11.40
C LEU A 40 8.99 -3.45 12.70
N ALA A 41 9.63 -2.96 13.75
CA ALA A 41 9.53 -3.53 15.10
C ALA A 41 8.70 -2.59 15.99
N PRO A 42 7.87 -3.13 16.89
CA PRO A 42 7.57 -4.55 17.08
C PRO A 42 6.69 -5.13 15.97
N GLN A 43 6.78 -6.46 15.74
CA GLN A 43 5.95 -7.15 14.72
C GLN A 43 4.49 -7.34 15.16
N LYS A 44 4.20 -7.12 16.42
CA LYS A 44 2.85 -7.17 16.99
C LYS A 44 2.71 -6.13 18.08
N SER A 45 1.64 -5.37 18.00
CA SER A 45 1.27 -4.35 18.98
C SER A 45 -0.17 -4.49 19.39
N GLU A 46 -0.44 -4.20 20.65
CA GLU A 46 -1.76 -4.33 21.25
C GLU A 46 -2.14 -3.06 22.00
N LEU A 47 -3.34 -2.57 21.75
CA LEU A 47 -3.95 -1.48 22.51
C LEU A 47 -5.21 -2.00 23.23
N LYS A 48 -5.22 -1.89 24.55
CA LYS A 48 -6.36 -2.24 25.40
C LYS A 48 -7.07 -0.97 25.82
N GLY A 49 -8.05 -0.55 25.00
CA GLY A 49 -8.96 0.53 25.37
C GLY A 49 -10.10 0.04 26.28
N GLN A 50 -10.90 0.96 26.78
CA GLN A 50 -12.05 0.65 27.64
C GLN A 50 -13.10 -0.18 26.88
N ASN A 51 -13.38 0.18 25.64
CA ASN A 51 -14.44 -0.43 24.82
C ASN A 51 -13.87 -1.29 23.69
N PHE A 52 -12.56 -1.20 23.42
CA PHE A 52 -11.90 -1.90 22.32
C PHE A 52 -10.64 -2.62 22.76
N PHE A 53 -10.37 -3.68 22.04
CA PHE A 53 -9.05 -4.27 21.94
C PHE A 53 -8.61 -4.20 20.48
N VAL A 54 -7.47 -3.59 20.22
CA VAL A 54 -6.90 -3.46 18.88
C VAL A 54 -5.58 -4.19 18.83
N GLU A 55 -5.39 -5.05 17.84
CA GLU A 55 -4.14 -5.74 17.55
C GLU A 55 -3.65 -5.29 16.18
N LEU A 56 -2.36 -4.97 16.09
CA LEU A 56 -1.62 -4.79 14.84
C LEU A 56 -0.58 -5.87 14.72
N SER A 57 -0.40 -6.42 13.53
CA SER A 57 0.64 -7.40 13.24
C SER A 57 1.19 -7.22 11.83
N ASP A 58 2.37 -7.81 11.58
CA ASP A 58 3.03 -7.81 10.27
C ASP A 58 3.29 -6.39 9.71
N LEU A 59 3.69 -5.46 10.58
CA LEU A 59 4.02 -4.10 10.20
C LEU A 59 5.23 -4.07 9.26
N LYS A 60 5.04 -3.53 8.05
CA LYS A 60 6.12 -3.43 7.05
C LYS A 60 5.94 -2.23 6.13
N VAL A 61 7.07 -1.70 5.68
CA VAL A 61 7.14 -0.68 4.64
C VAL A 61 7.57 -1.32 3.34
N LEU A 62 6.82 -1.04 2.27
CA LEU A 62 7.10 -1.44 0.91
C LEU A 62 7.58 -0.22 0.13
N THR A 63 8.74 -0.32 -0.49
CA THR A 63 9.35 0.76 -1.27
C THR A 63 9.70 0.24 -2.66
N VAL A 64 9.37 1.00 -3.69
CA VAL A 64 9.78 0.73 -5.07
C VAL A 64 10.90 1.69 -5.43
N VAL A 65 12.04 1.13 -5.80
CA VAL A 65 13.22 1.91 -6.16
C VAL A 65 13.64 1.60 -7.60
N ASP A 66 14.27 2.56 -8.26
CA ASP A 66 15.01 2.31 -9.48
C ASP A 66 16.21 1.41 -9.17
N ALA A 67 16.41 0.35 -9.95
CA ALA A 67 17.43 -0.66 -9.67
C ALA A 67 18.86 -0.12 -9.80
N ALA A 68 19.07 0.92 -10.62
CA ALA A 68 20.38 1.51 -10.87
C ALA A 68 20.69 2.65 -9.90
N SER A 69 19.82 3.65 -9.78
CA SER A 69 20.03 4.82 -8.93
C SER A 69 19.69 4.58 -7.46
N LYS A 70 18.90 3.54 -7.16
CA LYS A 70 18.30 3.27 -5.84
C LYS A 70 17.38 4.39 -5.31
N GLU A 71 16.97 5.29 -6.18
CA GLU A 71 16.00 6.33 -5.84
C GLU A 71 14.59 5.76 -5.73
N ILE A 72 13.81 6.29 -4.79
CA ILE A 72 12.40 5.88 -4.61
C ILE A 72 11.57 6.47 -5.74
N VAL A 73 11.00 5.61 -6.58
CA VAL A 73 10.23 6.00 -7.78
C VAL A 73 8.73 6.10 -7.52
N GLU A 74 8.22 5.43 -6.49
CA GLU A 74 6.82 5.50 -6.09
C GLU A 74 6.69 5.96 -4.64
N THR A 75 5.51 6.49 -4.26
CA THR A 75 5.22 6.76 -2.85
C THR A 75 5.23 5.44 -2.08
N PRO A 76 6.04 5.30 -1.02
CA PRO A 76 6.10 4.07 -0.25
C PRO A 76 4.77 3.73 0.41
N THR A 77 4.58 2.47 0.73
CA THR A 77 3.34 1.95 1.34
C THR A 77 3.65 1.31 2.69
N LEU A 78 2.88 1.69 3.71
CA LEU A 78 2.82 0.99 4.99
C LEU A 78 1.74 -0.08 4.91
N ARG A 79 2.09 -1.31 5.27
CA ARG A 79 1.16 -2.43 5.33
C ARG A 79 1.19 -3.08 6.69
N ALA A 80 0.00 -3.41 7.23
CA ALA A 80 -0.17 -4.14 8.48
C ALA A 80 -1.49 -4.91 8.47
N ASN A 81 -1.59 -5.96 9.28
CA ASN A 81 -2.86 -6.57 9.62
C ASN A 81 -3.40 -5.88 10.87
N ILE A 82 -4.68 -5.50 10.84
CA ILE A 82 -5.38 -4.90 11.98
C ILE A 82 -6.57 -5.79 12.36
N LYS A 83 -6.71 -6.01 13.66
CA LYS A 83 -7.85 -6.70 14.26
C LYS A 83 -8.44 -5.83 15.36
N ILE A 84 -9.75 -5.61 15.31
CA ILE A 84 -10.47 -4.80 16.28
C ILE A 84 -11.56 -5.65 16.91
N THR A 85 -11.57 -5.71 18.24
CA THR A 85 -12.58 -6.41 19.01
C THR A 85 -13.36 -5.40 19.85
N ASN A 86 -14.69 -5.44 19.77
CA ASN A 86 -15.59 -4.66 20.62
C ASN A 86 -15.70 -5.35 22.00
N LYS A 87 -15.27 -4.68 23.05
CA LYS A 87 -15.37 -5.15 24.44
C LYS A 87 -16.54 -4.52 25.21
N SER A 88 -17.28 -3.62 24.55
CA SER A 88 -18.43 -2.96 25.14
C SER A 88 -19.71 -3.79 24.97
N LYS A 89 -20.74 -3.36 25.70
CA LYS A 89 -22.11 -3.89 25.53
C LYS A 89 -22.89 -3.20 24.41
N ASP A 90 -22.30 -2.17 23.80
CA ASP A 90 -22.92 -1.34 22.78
C ASP A 90 -22.40 -1.69 21.39
N ILE A 91 -23.17 -1.38 20.35
CA ILE A 91 -22.71 -1.44 18.97
C ILE A 91 -21.73 -0.30 18.75
N LEU A 92 -20.57 -0.59 18.13
CA LEU A 92 -19.53 0.39 17.84
C LEU A 92 -19.41 0.58 16.33
N ASP A 93 -19.61 1.82 15.87
CA ASP A 93 -19.49 2.18 14.46
C ASP A 93 -18.15 2.87 14.23
N ILE A 94 -17.23 2.17 13.53
CA ILE A 94 -15.90 2.69 13.21
C ILE A 94 -16.03 3.63 12.02
N GLN A 95 -15.75 4.92 12.25
CA GLN A 95 -15.89 5.99 11.27
C GLN A 95 -14.64 6.20 10.44
N ALA A 96 -13.46 6.11 11.06
CA ALA A 96 -12.19 6.33 10.39
C ALA A 96 -11.02 5.67 11.11
N VAL A 97 -9.98 5.37 10.34
CA VAL A 97 -8.63 5.13 10.83
C VAL A 97 -7.74 6.16 10.13
N THR A 98 -7.01 6.94 10.90
CA THR A 98 -6.04 7.90 10.38
C THR A 98 -4.66 7.62 10.92
N LEU A 99 -3.64 7.89 10.10
CA LEU A 99 -2.24 7.68 10.47
C LEU A 99 -1.50 9.01 10.43
N GLU A 100 -0.66 9.21 11.44
CA GLU A 100 0.32 10.30 11.49
C GLU A 100 1.71 9.72 11.60
N TYR A 101 2.63 10.26 10.82
CA TYR A 101 4.03 9.85 10.78
C TYR A 101 4.87 10.92 11.44
N LEU A 102 5.62 10.53 12.48
CA LEU A 102 6.39 11.45 13.29
C LEU A 102 7.88 11.08 13.24
N ASP A 103 8.75 12.08 13.33
CA ASP A 103 10.18 11.89 13.48
C ASP A 103 10.54 11.47 14.92
N GLU A 104 11.83 11.26 15.18
CA GLU A 104 12.33 10.91 16.53
C GLU A 104 12.04 12.01 17.57
N ALA A 105 11.90 13.26 17.13
CA ALA A 105 11.56 14.40 18.00
C ALA A 105 10.04 14.57 18.17
N GLY A 106 9.22 13.71 17.56
CA GLY A 106 7.76 13.78 17.62
C GLY A 106 7.15 14.84 16.68
N LYS A 107 7.89 15.34 15.71
CA LYS A 107 7.36 16.29 14.72
C LYS A 107 6.73 15.55 13.55
N PRO A 108 5.57 16.02 13.04
CA PRO A 108 4.95 15.43 11.87
C PRO A 108 5.84 15.46 10.63
N ILE A 109 5.90 14.34 9.91
CA ILE A 109 6.57 14.23 8.62
C ILE A 109 5.50 14.39 7.54
N PRO A 110 5.43 15.54 6.84
CA PRO A 110 4.41 15.80 5.85
C PRO A 110 4.68 15.05 4.54
N PHE A 111 3.62 14.75 3.81
CA PHE A 111 3.71 14.38 2.40
C PHE A 111 4.11 15.59 1.56
N LYS A 112 4.92 15.36 0.54
CA LYS A 112 5.18 16.37 -0.49
C LYS A 112 4.01 16.48 -1.47
N PRO A 113 3.84 17.60 -2.18
CA PRO A 113 2.70 17.78 -3.11
C PRO A 113 2.60 16.72 -4.20
N GLU A 114 3.72 16.13 -4.63
CA GLU A 114 3.78 15.10 -5.66
C GLU A 114 3.56 13.67 -5.14
N GLU A 115 3.45 13.49 -3.83
CA GLU A 115 3.26 12.19 -3.23
C GLU A 115 1.77 11.82 -3.17
N LYS A 116 1.48 10.56 -3.48
CA LYS A 116 0.13 10.02 -3.37
C LYS A 116 -0.24 9.85 -1.90
N ILE A 117 -1.41 10.34 -1.52
CA ILE A 117 -1.97 10.16 -0.18
C ILE A 117 -3.19 9.25 -0.29
N ASP A 118 -3.04 8.03 0.20
CA ASP A 118 -4.17 7.11 0.31
C ASP A 118 -4.86 7.30 1.66
N LYS A 119 -6.18 7.47 1.62
CA LYS A 119 -7.00 7.51 2.82
C LYS A 119 -7.43 6.10 3.19
N VAL A 120 -7.34 5.76 4.47
CA VAL A 120 -7.91 4.52 4.98
C VAL A 120 -9.41 4.71 5.10
N TYR A 121 -10.15 4.01 4.25
CA TYR A 121 -11.59 3.87 4.43
C TYR A 121 -11.84 2.52 5.06
N PRO A 122 -12.22 2.46 6.33
CA PRO A 122 -12.59 1.19 6.93
C PRO A 122 -13.88 0.70 6.28
N PHE A 123 -13.82 -0.40 5.54
CA PHE A 123 -15.01 -1.15 5.07
C PHE A 123 -15.64 -1.95 6.21
N TRP A 124 -15.36 -1.55 7.45
CA TRP A 124 -15.81 -2.28 8.62
C TRP A 124 -17.24 -1.86 8.96
N LYS A 125 -18.11 -2.84 8.98
CA LYS A 125 -19.47 -2.65 9.48
C LYS A 125 -19.44 -2.34 10.98
N ALA A 126 -20.54 -1.77 11.48
CA ALA A 126 -20.75 -1.61 12.90
C ALA A 126 -20.49 -2.93 13.66
N LEU A 127 -19.59 -2.89 14.65
CA LEU A 127 -19.23 -4.05 15.45
C LEU A 127 -20.27 -4.28 16.53
N GLN A 128 -20.90 -5.44 16.51
CA GLN A 128 -21.80 -5.88 17.58
C GLN A 128 -21.03 -6.05 18.91
N PRO A 129 -21.72 -6.04 20.05
CA PRO A 129 -21.12 -6.41 21.33
C PRO A 129 -20.36 -7.72 21.22
N GLU A 130 -19.15 -7.79 21.78
CA GLU A 130 -18.22 -8.93 21.69
C GLU A 130 -17.79 -9.29 20.24
N GLY A 131 -18.25 -8.52 19.26
CA GLY A 131 -17.92 -8.71 17.85
C GLY A 131 -16.48 -8.33 17.53
N MET A 132 -15.96 -8.90 16.44
CA MET A 132 -14.59 -8.72 15.97
C MET A 132 -14.58 -8.45 14.47
N THR A 133 -13.62 -7.63 14.02
CA THR A 133 -13.30 -7.46 12.60
C THR A 133 -11.81 -7.51 12.38
N GLU A 134 -11.41 -7.98 11.21
CA GLU A 134 -10.02 -8.05 10.77
C GLU A 134 -9.91 -7.42 9.38
N GLY A 135 -8.77 -6.84 9.09
CA GLY A 135 -8.48 -6.24 7.80
C GLY A 135 -6.99 -5.96 7.61
N THR A 136 -6.64 -5.52 6.41
CA THR A 136 -5.30 -5.07 6.08
C THR A 136 -5.31 -3.55 5.97
N LEU A 137 -4.42 -2.90 6.70
CA LEU A 137 -4.02 -1.53 6.42
C LEU A 137 -3.04 -1.57 5.25
N ASP A 138 -3.33 -0.79 4.21
CA ASP A 138 -2.47 -0.62 3.04
C ASP A 138 -2.53 0.87 2.68
N VAL A 139 -1.58 1.64 3.20
CA VAL A 139 -1.64 3.11 3.16
C VAL A 139 -0.28 3.68 2.77
N THR A 140 -0.30 4.82 2.11
CA THR A 140 0.94 5.51 1.74
C THR A 140 1.63 6.11 2.95
N ILE A 141 2.96 6.18 2.89
CA ILE A 141 3.83 6.81 3.87
C ILE A 141 4.71 7.85 3.17
N PRO A 142 4.99 9.03 3.78
CA PRO A 142 5.85 10.04 3.15
C PRO A 142 7.22 9.46 2.76
N LYS A 143 7.74 9.79 1.57
CA LYS A 143 9.09 9.36 1.15
C LYS A 143 10.14 9.78 2.17
N MET A 144 10.01 10.96 2.75
CA MET A 144 10.93 11.45 3.78
C MET A 144 10.98 10.57 5.04
N ALA A 145 9.87 9.90 5.38
CA ALA A 145 9.83 8.98 6.51
C ALA A 145 10.71 7.74 6.28
N VAL A 146 10.91 7.35 5.02
CA VAL A 146 11.67 6.15 4.62
C VAL A 146 13.12 6.49 4.28
N THR A 147 13.36 7.69 3.70
CA THR A 147 14.70 8.19 3.38
C THR A 147 15.34 8.80 4.61
N GLY A 148 16.58 8.42 4.92
CA GLY A 148 17.36 9.04 5.97
C GLY A 148 17.00 8.62 7.40
N LYS A 149 16.26 7.55 7.60
CA LYS A 149 15.83 7.06 8.93
C LYS A 149 15.04 8.11 9.74
N ALA A 150 14.26 8.95 9.06
CA ALA A 150 13.52 10.03 9.70
C ALA A 150 12.30 9.55 10.49
N LEU A 151 11.76 8.35 10.21
CA LEU A 151 10.58 7.82 10.88
C LEU A 151 10.95 7.32 12.29
N GLY A 152 10.47 8.01 13.31
CA GLY A 152 10.63 7.62 14.71
C GLY A 152 9.37 6.96 15.29
N LYS A 153 8.17 7.33 14.78
CA LYS A 153 6.90 6.91 15.36
C LYS A 153 5.77 6.95 14.35
N ILE A 154 4.84 6.01 14.47
CA ILE A 154 3.56 6.03 13.74
C ILE A 154 2.44 6.10 14.77
N GLU A 155 1.57 7.11 14.65
CA GLU A 155 0.34 7.20 15.44
C GLU A 155 -0.85 6.76 14.58
N ILE A 156 -1.60 5.80 15.10
CA ILE A 156 -2.80 5.28 14.45
C ILE A 156 -4.01 5.69 15.29
N ASN A 157 -4.84 6.55 14.71
CA ASN A 157 -6.02 7.08 15.36
C ASN A 157 -7.26 6.32 14.87
N LEU A 158 -7.97 5.68 15.77
CA LEU A 158 -9.25 5.04 15.52
C LEU A 158 -10.37 5.95 15.99
N VAL A 159 -11.20 6.41 15.04
CA VAL A 159 -12.38 7.24 15.33
C VAL A 159 -13.63 6.36 15.23
N TYR A 160 -14.42 6.32 16.27
CA TYR A 160 -15.63 5.52 16.32
C TYR A 160 -16.78 6.22 17.07
N VAL A 161 -18.00 5.77 16.84
CA VAL A 161 -19.20 6.24 17.51
C VAL A 161 -19.83 5.08 18.25
N PRO A 162 -19.86 5.09 19.60
CA PRO A 162 -20.63 4.13 20.36
C PRO A 162 -22.12 4.46 20.26
N SER A 163 -22.98 3.45 20.22
CA SER A 163 -24.42 3.64 20.35
C SER A 163 -24.85 3.39 21.81
N PRO A 164 -25.51 4.35 22.48
CA PRO A 164 -25.89 5.67 21.99
C PRO A 164 -24.78 6.72 22.15
N LEU A 165 -24.61 7.48 21.13
CA LEU A 165 -23.76 8.67 20.85
C LEU A 165 -22.77 9.14 21.96
N LYS A 166 -21.59 8.50 22.00
CA LYS A 166 -20.37 9.10 22.59
C LYS A 166 -19.25 8.97 21.55
N ARG A 167 -18.54 10.07 21.27
CA ARG A 167 -17.38 10.04 20.37
C ARG A 167 -16.11 9.84 21.20
N GLU A 168 -15.39 8.77 20.92
CA GLU A 168 -14.07 8.51 21.52
C GLU A 168 -13.02 8.36 20.42
N THR A 169 -11.81 8.79 20.69
CA THR A 169 -10.65 8.61 19.82
C THR A 169 -9.61 7.78 20.55
N LEU A 170 -9.21 6.67 19.96
CA LEU A 170 -8.11 5.86 20.45
C LEU A 170 -6.87 6.13 19.61
N ILE A 171 -5.76 6.39 20.28
CA ILE A 171 -4.46 6.62 19.64
C ILE A 171 -3.56 5.43 19.95
N LEU A 172 -3.14 4.70 18.91
CA LEU A 172 -2.10 3.71 19.00
C LEU A 172 -0.79 4.34 18.53
N THR A 173 0.23 4.22 19.34
CA THR A 173 1.54 4.76 19.06
C THR A 173 2.54 3.63 18.91
N GLU A 174 3.21 3.56 17.75
CA GLU A 174 4.30 2.64 17.46
C GLU A 174 5.63 3.38 17.40
N LYS A 175 6.58 2.92 18.22
CA LYS A 175 7.96 3.35 18.12
C LYS A 175 8.67 2.52 17.06
N VAL A 176 9.34 3.17 16.13
CA VAL A 176 10.07 2.50 15.04
C VAL A 176 11.55 2.41 15.42
N GLU A 177 12.07 1.18 15.55
CA GLU A 177 13.48 0.88 15.82
C GLU A 177 14.30 0.63 14.55
#